data_5e604529c9bd0610c2cd5e27fdd53244
#
_entry.id   5e604529c9bd0610c2cd5e27fdd53244
#
_cell.length_a   1.000
_cell.length_b   1.000
_cell.length_c   1.000
_cell.angle_alpha   90.00
_cell.angle_beta   90.00
_cell.angle_gamma   90.00
#
_symmetry.space_group_name_H-M   'P 1'
#
loop_
_entity.id
_entity.type
_entity.pdbx_description
1 polymer ?
#
loop_
_entity_poly.entity_id
_entity_poly.type
_entity_poly.pdbx_seq_one_letter_code
_entity_poly.pdbx_strand_id
1 'polypeptide(L)'
;MPAMISVSIPALTPTLAALASPPGPILQLPGLSVRGDSTSITIILLLTVLTLIPAILLTMTPFVRILIIFHFLRQALGTQTAPSNQTLIGLALFLTYFIMQPVGVAVHTQAIIPFEHGKVNTLEALDLAAGPVRNFMLSYAREKDLALFVEMSRAPRPQNAGEIPMRVVIPAYILSELKTGFQIGAVLFLPFLVIDLVTASVTTSIGMLQLPPVVISTPLKILLFVVVDGWNLVVGSMLRSFHY
;
A
#
# COMPACT_ATOMS: atom_id res chain seq x y z
N MET A 1 37.81 -83.64 24.84
CA MET A 1 36.52 -83.09 24.34
C MET A 1 36.29 -81.74 25.06
N PRO A 2 36.49 -80.58 24.44
CA PRO A 2 36.12 -79.27 25.02
C PRO A 2 34.71 -78.92 24.53
N ALA A 3 33.86 -78.44 25.46
CA ALA A 3 32.53 -77.93 25.24
C ALA A 3 32.62 -76.57 24.58
N MET A 4 31.95 -76.42 23.41
CA MET A 4 31.74 -75.07 22.79
C MET A 4 30.63 -74.32 23.55
N ILE A 5 31.00 -73.19 24.11
CA ILE A 5 30.06 -72.23 24.66
C ILE A 5 29.60 -71.37 23.51
N SER A 6 28.33 -71.47 23.09
CA SER A 6 27.71 -70.58 22.14
C SER A 6 27.25 -69.31 22.87
N VAL A 7 27.93 -68.19 22.63
CA VAL A 7 27.50 -66.87 23.11
C VAL A 7 26.46 -66.28 22.13
N SER A 8 25.21 -66.25 22.58
CA SER A 8 24.11 -65.61 21.86
C SER A 8 24.20 -64.07 22.03
N ILE A 9 24.50 -63.34 20.96
CA ILE A 9 24.51 -61.89 20.96
C ILE A 9 23.06 -61.45 20.67
N PRO A 10 22.42 -60.67 21.58
CA PRO A 10 21.09 -60.13 21.29
C PRO A 10 21.18 -59.08 20.18
N ALA A 11 20.32 -59.20 19.18
CA ALA A 11 20.23 -58.29 18.03
C ALA A 11 19.89 -56.87 18.47
N LEU A 12 20.84 -55.94 18.35
CA LEU A 12 20.73 -54.49 18.57
C LEU A 12 20.12 -53.76 17.34
N THR A 13 19.06 -54.29 16.75
CA THR A 13 18.49 -53.78 15.49
C THR A 13 17.14 -53.06 15.56
N PRO A 14 16.55 -52.65 16.70
CA PRO A 14 15.36 -51.77 16.60
C PRO A 14 15.61 -50.28 16.81
N THR A 15 16.83 -49.86 17.16
CA THR A 15 17.03 -48.43 17.56
C THR A 15 17.41 -47.50 16.39
N LEU A 16 17.81 -48.01 15.24
CA LEU A 16 18.16 -47.23 14.04
C LEU A 16 16.98 -46.93 13.11
N ALA A 17 15.87 -47.67 13.22
CA ALA A 17 14.69 -47.42 12.41
C ALA A 17 13.80 -46.25 12.94
N ALA A 18 13.99 -45.83 14.19
CA ALA A 18 13.24 -44.74 14.81
C ALA A 18 13.79 -43.34 14.42
N LEU A 19 14.98 -43.26 13.82
CA LEU A 19 15.61 -41.98 13.38
C LEU A 19 15.30 -41.62 11.92
N ALA A 20 14.56 -42.44 11.21
CA ALA A 20 14.20 -42.24 9.79
C ALA A 20 12.72 -41.93 9.58
N SER A 21 11.99 -41.43 10.59
CA SER A 21 10.68 -40.83 10.35
C SER A 21 10.88 -39.47 9.72
N PRO A 22 10.28 -39.18 8.54
CA PRO A 22 10.38 -37.87 7.94
C PRO A 22 9.79 -36.85 8.91
N PRO A 23 10.44 -35.65 9.04
CA PRO A 23 9.93 -34.60 9.90
C PRO A 23 8.49 -34.28 9.51
N GLY A 24 7.59 -34.29 10.48
CA GLY A 24 6.19 -33.94 10.29
C GLY A 24 6.05 -32.48 9.77
N PRO A 25 4.91 -32.12 9.23
CA PRO A 25 4.71 -30.77 8.65
C PRO A 25 4.93 -29.69 9.73
N ILE A 26 5.89 -28.81 9.48
CA ILE A 26 6.33 -27.77 10.44
C ILE A 26 5.32 -26.62 10.50
N LEU A 27 4.50 -26.44 9.46
CA LEU A 27 3.45 -25.42 9.41
C LEU A 27 2.28 -25.91 8.56
N GLN A 28 1.08 -25.95 9.14
CA GLN A 28 -0.16 -26.19 8.40
C GLN A 28 -0.91 -24.86 8.27
N LEU A 29 -0.71 -24.17 7.17
CA LEU A 29 -1.61 -23.10 6.73
C LEU A 29 -2.71 -23.73 5.86
N PRO A 30 -3.98 -23.28 5.92
CA PRO A 30 -5.05 -23.80 5.07
C PRO A 30 -4.65 -23.64 3.59
N GLY A 31 -4.39 -24.77 2.92
CA GLY A 31 -3.99 -24.81 1.51
C GLY A 31 -2.49 -25.01 1.22
N LEU A 32 -1.60 -25.00 2.22
CA LEU A 32 -0.16 -25.24 2.04
C LEU A 32 0.34 -26.33 2.99
N SER A 33 0.52 -27.56 2.48
CA SER A 33 1.23 -28.63 3.18
C SER A 33 2.72 -28.58 2.82
N VAL A 34 3.56 -28.16 3.77
CA VAL A 34 5.03 -28.08 3.60
C VAL A 34 5.65 -29.45 3.92
N ARG A 35 6.19 -30.13 2.92
CA ARG A 35 7.01 -31.33 3.09
C ARG A 35 8.49 -30.96 3.17
N GLY A 36 9.26 -31.66 3.98
CA GLY A 36 10.61 -31.32 4.42
C GLY A 36 11.67 -30.94 3.36
N ASP A 37 11.54 -31.38 2.10
CA ASP A 37 12.50 -31.06 1.03
C ASP A 37 12.24 -29.70 0.35
N SER A 38 11.07 -29.09 0.59
CA SER A 38 10.68 -27.77 0.07
C SER A 38 10.72 -26.66 1.12
N THR A 39 11.25 -26.92 2.31
CA THR A 39 11.22 -25.97 3.46
C THR A 39 11.88 -24.63 3.11
N SER A 40 13.01 -24.65 2.41
CA SER A 40 13.69 -23.43 1.99
C SER A 40 12.87 -22.60 1.00
N ILE A 41 12.24 -23.23 0.03
CA ILE A 41 11.39 -22.55 -0.96
C ILE A 41 10.15 -21.99 -0.29
N THR A 42 9.55 -22.71 0.64
CA THR A 42 8.37 -22.25 1.38
C THR A 42 8.68 -21.08 2.30
N ILE A 43 9.84 -21.09 2.98
CA ILE A 43 10.29 -19.95 3.80
C ILE A 43 10.51 -18.72 2.91
N ILE A 44 11.18 -18.87 1.77
CA ILE A 44 11.41 -17.77 0.83
C ILE A 44 10.05 -17.23 0.33
N LEU A 45 9.13 -18.09 -0.07
CA LEU A 45 7.80 -17.69 -0.53
C LEU A 45 7.00 -17.00 0.57
N LEU A 46 7.03 -17.52 1.80
CA LEU A 46 6.36 -16.91 2.95
C LEU A 46 6.94 -15.51 3.25
N LEU A 47 8.27 -15.38 3.28
CA LEU A 47 8.92 -14.09 3.47
C LEU A 47 8.58 -13.11 2.35
N THR A 48 8.58 -13.57 1.10
CA THR A 48 8.19 -12.74 -0.05
C THR A 48 6.75 -12.25 0.07
N VAL A 49 5.82 -13.13 0.40
CA VAL A 49 4.40 -12.75 0.61
C VAL A 49 4.29 -11.78 1.79
N LEU A 50 4.95 -12.06 2.91
CA LEU A 50 4.92 -11.19 4.10
C LEU A 50 5.46 -9.80 3.83
N THR A 51 6.48 -9.65 2.99
CA THR A 51 7.05 -8.35 2.61
C THR A 51 6.18 -7.60 1.58
N LEU A 52 5.43 -8.31 0.73
CA LEU A 52 4.56 -7.70 -0.29
C LEU A 52 3.20 -7.28 0.26
N ILE A 53 2.66 -7.94 1.28
CA ILE A 53 1.34 -7.62 1.86
C ILE A 53 1.21 -6.14 2.23
N PRO A 54 2.14 -5.51 2.98
CA PRO A 54 2.02 -4.09 3.32
C PRO A 54 2.00 -3.18 2.09
N ALA A 55 2.82 -3.47 1.08
CA ALA A 55 2.84 -2.69 -0.15
C ALA A 55 1.51 -2.78 -0.92
N ILE A 56 0.93 -3.98 -1.02
CA ILE A 56 -0.36 -4.21 -1.66
C ILE A 56 -1.46 -3.47 -0.90
N LEU A 57 -1.51 -3.58 0.43
CA LEU A 57 -2.50 -2.89 1.26
C LEU A 57 -2.42 -1.37 1.11
N LEU A 58 -1.21 -0.79 1.12
CA LEU A 58 -1.01 0.64 0.94
C LEU A 58 -1.47 1.12 -0.45
N THR A 59 -1.26 0.33 -1.50
CA THR A 59 -1.68 0.69 -2.86
C THR A 59 -3.19 0.59 -3.09
N MET A 60 -3.91 -0.19 -2.27
CA MET A 60 -5.38 -0.27 -2.28
C MET A 60 -6.06 0.83 -1.46
N THR A 61 -5.29 1.73 -0.86
CA THR A 61 -5.77 2.81 0.00
C THR A 61 -5.44 4.18 -0.60
N PRO A 62 -5.98 5.30 -0.07
CA PRO A 62 -5.67 6.64 -0.53
C PRO A 62 -4.21 7.09 -0.28
N PHE A 63 -3.39 6.25 0.36
CA PHE A 63 -2.02 6.57 0.78
C PHE A 63 -1.17 7.14 -0.36
N VAL A 64 -1.24 6.52 -1.54
CA VAL A 64 -0.44 6.93 -2.71
C VAL A 64 -0.80 8.35 -3.15
N ARG A 65 -2.08 8.69 -3.25
CA ARG A 65 -2.54 10.04 -3.60
C ARG A 65 -2.04 11.07 -2.60
N ILE A 66 -2.23 10.82 -1.32
CA ILE A 66 -1.82 11.73 -0.23
C ILE A 66 -0.32 11.97 -0.27
N LEU A 67 0.45 10.89 -0.42
CA LEU A 67 1.92 10.97 -0.46
C LEU A 67 2.41 11.81 -1.65
N ILE A 68 1.81 11.63 -2.83
CA ILE A 68 2.13 12.43 -4.03
C ILE A 68 1.84 13.91 -3.77
N ILE A 69 0.67 14.25 -3.23
CA ILE A 69 0.29 15.64 -2.93
C ILE A 69 1.30 16.27 -1.96
N PHE A 70 1.71 15.56 -0.91
CA PHE A 70 2.71 16.06 0.04
C PHE A 70 4.10 16.24 -0.59
N HIS A 71 4.49 15.36 -1.50
CA HIS A 71 5.73 15.55 -2.25
C HIS A 71 5.68 16.80 -3.13
N PHE A 72 4.57 17.03 -3.83
CA PHE A 72 4.37 18.26 -4.62
C PHE A 72 4.35 19.50 -3.75
N LEU A 73 3.69 19.46 -2.58
CA LEU A 73 3.68 20.57 -1.63
C LEU A 73 5.10 20.93 -1.19
N ARG A 74 5.90 19.94 -0.77
CA ARG A 74 7.30 20.18 -0.37
C ARG A 74 8.11 20.78 -1.51
N GLN A 75 7.95 20.27 -2.72
CA GLN A 75 8.63 20.79 -3.91
C GLN A 75 8.16 22.20 -4.25
N ALA A 76 6.86 22.51 -4.15
CA ALA A 76 6.28 23.81 -4.40
C ALA A 76 6.83 24.88 -3.43
N LEU A 77 7.01 24.53 -2.15
CA LEU A 77 7.60 25.39 -1.13
C LEU A 77 9.10 25.66 -1.36
N GLY A 78 9.74 24.90 -2.26
CA GLY A 78 11.19 25.04 -2.50
C GLY A 78 12.06 24.44 -1.41
N THR A 79 11.48 23.71 -0.45
CA THR A 79 12.21 23.04 0.62
C THR A 79 12.69 21.69 0.15
N GLN A 80 14.01 21.40 0.26
CA GLN A 80 14.57 20.12 -0.17
C GLN A 80 14.42 19.01 0.88
N THR A 81 14.48 19.36 2.17
CA THR A 81 14.58 18.43 3.28
C THR A 81 13.48 18.55 4.33
N ALA A 82 12.76 19.65 4.39
CA ALA A 82 11.73 19.90 5.39
C ALA A 82 10.34 20.07 4.73
N PRO A 83 9.30 19.38 5.22
CA PRO A 83 9.30 18.31 6.23
C PRO A 83 10.04 17.04 5.78
N SER A 84 10.56 16.24 6.74
CA SER A 84 11.27 14.99 6.41
C SER A 84 10.34 13.97 5.72
N ASN A 85 10.91 13.02 4.97
CA ASN A 85 10.12 11.95 4.35
C ASN A 85 9.33 11.14 5.38
N GLN A 86 9.94 10.86 6.54
CA GLN A 86 9.28 10.13 7.62
C GLN A 86 8.05 10.87 8.14
N THR A 87 8.16 12.21 8.31
CA THR A 87 7.04 13.05 8.74
C THR A 87 5.89 13.01 7.73
N LEU A 88 6.20 13.14 6.43
CA LEU A 88 5.18 13.10 5.38
C LEU A 88 4.53 11.72 5.26
N ILE A 89 5.31 10.64 5.36
CA ILE A 89 4.79 9.27 5.37
C ILE A 89 3.89 9.04 6.59
N GLY A 90 4.35 9.45 7.79
CA GLY A 90 3.56 9.34 9.02
C GLY A 90 2.22 10.07 8.93
N LEU A 91 2.23 11.31 8.43
CA LEU A 91 1.00 12.09 8.23
C LEU A 91 0.10 11.47 7.16
N ALA A 92 0.67 10.96 6.07
CA ALA A 92 -0.09 10.28 5.02
C ALA A 92 -0.75 9.00 5.54
N LEU A 93 -0.07 8.20 6.36
CA LEU A 93 -0.64 7.02 7.01
C LEU A 93 -1.79 7.38 7.95
N PHE A 94 -1.62 8.42 8.74
CA PHE A 94 -2.64 8.89 9.67
C PHE A 94 -3.92 9.35 8.93
N LEU A 95 -3.76 10.15 7.87
CA LEU A 95 -4.88 10.57 7.03
C LEU A 95 -5.53 9.40 6.30
N THR A 96 -4.72 8.46 5.82
CA THR A 96 -5.22 7.22 5.22
C THR A 96 -6.09 6.44 6.19
N TYR A 97 -5.66 6.29 7.44
CA TYR A 97 -6.45 5.63 8.48
C TYR A 97 -7.81 6.32 8.68
N PHE A 98 -7.85 7.66 8.75
CA PHE A 98 -9.10 8.41 8.87
C PHE A 98 -10.04 8.15 7.69
N ILE A 99 -9.54 8.26 6.47
CA ILE A 99 -10.34 8.07 5.25
C ILE A 99 -10.85 6.64 5.15
N MET A 100 -10.04 5.65 5.56
CA MET A 100 -10.39 4.23 5.49
C MET A 100 -11.22 3.73 6.69
N GLN A 101 -11.49 4.58 7.70
CA GLN A 101 -12.26 4.20 8.87
C GLN A 101 -13.63 3.56 8.53
N PRO A 102 -14.48 4.14 7.66
CA PRO A 102 -15.77 3.53 7.31
C PRO A 102 -15.61 2.18 6.60
N VAL A 103 -14.59 2.04 5.77
CA VAL A 103 -14.26 0.76 5.11
C VAL A 103 -13.82 -0.27 6.15
N GLY A 104 -12.98 0.12 7.11
CA GLY A 104 -12.55 -0.73 8.22
C GLY A 104 -13.72 -1.22 9.08
N VAL A 105 -14.67 -0.34 9.40
CA VAL A 105 -15.90 -0.72 10.12
C VAL A 105 -16.73 -1.70 9.31
N ALA A 106 -16.88 -1.47 8.01
CA ALA A 106 -17.61 -2.39 7.12
C ALA A 106 -16.94 -3.77 7.04
N VAL A 107 -15.60 -3.82 6.92
CA VAL A 107 -14.84 -5.09 6.95
C VAL A 107 -15.04 -5.81 8.31
N HIS A 108 -14.95 -5.09 9.41
CA HIS A 108 -15.14 -5.66 10.75
C HIS A 108 -16.54 -6.28 10.90
N THR A 109 -17.58 -5.56 10.49
CA THR A 109 -18.97 -6.03 10.66
C THR A 109 -19.35 -7.15 9.70
N GLN A 110 -18.86 -7.11 8.44
CA GLN A 110 -19.27 -8.06 7.41
C GLN A 110 -18.39 -9.32 7.35
N ALA A 111 -17.13 -9.24 7.79
CA ALA A 111 -16.20 -10.36 7.68
C ALA A 111 -15.69 -10.84 9.05
N ILE A 112 -15.19 -9.93 9.90
CA ILE A 112 -14.51 -10.31 11.14
C ILE A 112 -15.53 -10.88 12.16
N ILE A 113 -16.64 -10.20 12.41
CA ILE A 113 -17.67 -10.66 13.34
C ILE A 113 -18.24 -12.03 12.94
N PRO A 114 -18.67 -12.30 11.69
CA PRO A 114 -19.12 -13.63 11.28
C PRO A 114 -18.03 -14.70 11.43
N PHE A 115 -16.76 -14.36 11.16
CA PHE A 115 -15.64 -15.28 11.32
C PHE A 115 -15.40 -15.65 12.79
N GLU A 116 -15.40 -14.67 13.71
CA GLU A 116 -15.25 -14.89 15.15
C GLU A 116 -16.37 -15.76 15.73
N HIS A 117 -17.60 -15.64 15.19
CA HIS A 117 -18.73 -16.46 15.59
C HIS A 117 -18.77 -17.83 14.89
N GLY A 118 -17.76 -18.20 14.11
CA GLY A 118 -17.68 -19.47 13.40
C GLY A 118 -18.74 -19.67 12.30
N LYS A 119 -19.39 -18.58 11.84
CA LYS A 119 -20.43 -18.64 10.79
C LYS A 119 -19.87 -18.78 9.39
N VAL A 120 -18.64 -18.37 9.18
CA VAL A 120 -17.93 -18.41 7.89
C VAL A 120 -16.54 -18.98 8.10
N ASN A 121 -16.01 -19.63 7.06
CA ASN A 121 -14.63 -20.10 7.06
C ASN A 121 -13.64 -18.96 6.67
N THR A 122 -12.34 -19.22 6.77
CA THR A 122 -11.29 -18.23 6.50
C THR A 122 -11.36 -17.66 5.07
N LEU A 123 -11.66 -18.50 4.08
CA LEU A 123 -11.76 -18.05 2.67
C LEU A 123 -12.99 -17.21 2.43
N GLU A 124 -14.13 -17.59 2.99
CA GLU A 124 -15.37 -16.80 2.94
C GLU A 124 -15.22 -15.46 3.66
N ALA A 125 -14.56 -15.44 4.81
CA ALA A 125 -14.28 -14.20 5.53
C ALA A 125 -13.38 -13.25 4.71
N LEU A 126 -12.40 -13.79 3.96
CA LEU A 126 -11.55 -13.00 3.08
C LEU A 126 -12.34 -12.41 1.90
N ASP A 127 -13.24 -13.19 1.30
CA ASP A 127 -14.13 -12.71 0.23
C ASP A 127 -15.08 -11.61 0.74
N LEU A 128 -15.66 -11.79 1.91
CA LEU A 128 -16.49 -10.78 2.55
C LEU A 128 -15.71 -9.49 2.87
N ALA A 129 -14.47 -9.61 3.33
CA ALA A 129 -13.59 -8.46 3.58
C ALA A 129 -13.21 -7.71 2.30
N ALA A 130 -13.08 -8.43 1.18
CA ALA A 130 -12.75 -7.83 -0.10
C ALA A 130 -13.87 -6.91 -0.64
N GLY A 131 -15.14 -7.17 -0.29
CA GLY A 131 -16.30 -6.40 -0.76
C GLY A 131 -16.22 -4.90 -0.46
N PRO A 132 -16.13 -4.47 0.81
CA PRO A 132 -16.01 -3.07 1.19
C PRO A 132 -14.78 -2.37 0.58
N VAL A 133 -13.64 -3.05 0.49
CA VAL A 133 -12.41 -2.53 -0.12
C VAL A 133 -12.60 -2.34 -1.63
N ARG A 134 -13.24 -3.31 -2.31
CA ARG A 134 -13.59 -3.19 -3.72
C ARG A 134 -14.50 -2.00 -3.98
N ASN A 135 -15.57 -1.84 -3.19
CA ASN A 135 -16.51 -0.75 -3.34
C ASN A 135 -15.83 0.61 -3.17
N PHE A 136 -14.94 0.72 -2.19
CA PHE A 136 -14.11 1.90 -2.01
C PHE A 136 -13.27 2.19 -3.26
N MET A 137 -12.52 1.22 -3.77
CA MET A 137 -11.69 1.43 -4.95
C MET A 137 -12.51 1.80 -6.19
N LEU A 138 -13.68 1.17 -6.40
CA LEU A 138 -14.57 1.48 -7.52
C LEU A 138 -15.14 2.90 -7.43
N SER A 139 -15.42 3.41 -6.23
CA SER A 139 -15.93 4.78 -6.04
C SER A 139 -14.91 5.86 -6.45
N TYR A 140 -13.62 5.55 -6.42
CA TYR A 140 -12.55 6.50 -6.75
C TYR A 140 -11.78 6.15 -8.03
N ALA A 141 -11.97 4.96 -8.59
CA ALA A 141 -11.41 4.61 -9.88
C ALA A 141 -12.16 5.34 -11.01
N ARG A 142 -11.42 5.94 -11.94
CA ARG A 142 -12.00 6.63 -13.09
C ARG A 142 -12.53 5.61 -14.10
N GLU A 143 -13.68 5.86 -14.67
CA GLU A 143 -14.30 4.99 -15.68
C GLU A 143 -13.35 4.70 -16.85
N LYS A 144 -12.61 5.71 -17.32
CA LYS A 144 -11.62 5.54 -18.42
C LYS A 144 -10.49 4.58 -18.05
N ASP A 145 -10.05 4.59 -16.79
CA ASP A 145 -8.98 3.71 -16.32
C ASP A 145 -9.52 2.29 -16.10
N LEU A 146 -10.73 2.16 -15.58
CA LEU A 146 -11.43 0.87 -15.49
C LEU A 146 -11.62 0.25 -16.89
N ALA A 147 -12.13 1.02 -17.86
CA ALA A 147 -12.35 0.57 -19.23
C ALA A 147 -11.06 0.07 -19.88
N LEU A 148 -9.93 0.77 -19.68
CA LEU A 148 -8.61 0.38 -20.17
C LEU A 148 -8.22 -1.02 -19.68
N PHE A 149 -8.33 -1.27 -18.37
CA PHE A 149 -7.92 -2.56 -17.79
C PHE A 149 -8.94 -3.67 -18.07
N VAL A 150 -10.23 -3.37 -18.24
CA VAL A 150 -11.23 -4.32 -18.70
C VAL A 150 -10.88 -4.79 -20.12
N GLU A 151 -10.58 -3.88 -21.04
CA GLU A 151 -10.18 -4.19 -22.40
C GLU A 151 -8.90 -5.06 -22.44
N MET A 152 -7.89 -4.68 -21.65
CA MET A 152 -6.64 -5.45 -21.55
C MET A 152 -6.82 -6.83 -20.94
N SER A 153 -7.81 -7.02 -20.07
CA SER A 153 -8.06 -8.31 -19.40
C SER A 153 -8.68 -9.39 -20.30
N ARG A 154 -9.12 -9.01 -21.52
CA ARG A 154 -9.88 -9.87 -22.47
C ARG A 154 -11.10 -10.54 -21.83
N ALA A 155 -11.57 -10.04 -20.69
CA ALA A 155 -12.77 -10.54 -20.03
C ALA A 155 -14.03 -10.05 -20.78
N PRO A 156 -15.13 -10.79 -20.72
CA PRO A 156 -16.41 -10.27 -21.22
C PRO A 156 -16.71 -8.93 -20.54
N ARG A 157 -17.30 -8.00 -21.30
CA ARG A 157 -17.64 -6.67 -20.74
C ARG A 157 -18.60 -6.84 -19.57
N PRO A 158 -18.21 -6.38 -18.35
CA PRO A 158 -19.06 -6.49 -17.18
C PRO A 158 -20.32 -5.65 -17.38
N GLN A 159 -21.48 -6.19 -17.02
CA GLN A 159 -22.74 -5.46 -17.08
C GLN A 159 -22.89 -4.50 -15.90
N ASN A 160 -22.28 -4.84 -14.77
CA ASN A 160 -22.31 -4.06 -13.54
C ASN A 160 -20.89 -3.87 -12.96
N ALA A 161 -20.68 -2.75 -12.26
CA ALA A 161 -19.41 -2.46 -11.60
C ALA A 161 -18.96 -3.57 -10.60
N GLY A 162 -19.93 -4.24 -9.96
CA GLY A 162 -19.68 -5.35 -9.04
C GLY A 162 -19.11 -6.62 -9.69
N GLU A 163 -19.26 -6.77 -11.00
CA GLU A 163 -18.75 -7.94 -11.75
C GLU A 163 -17.28 -7.78 -12.17
N ILE A 164 -16.72 -6.56 -12.04
CA ILE A 164 -15.33 -6.29 -12.42
C ILE A 164 -14.40 -7.04 -11.45
N PRO A 165 -13.54 -7.95 -11.92
CA PRO A 165 -12.67 -8.72 -11.03
C PRO A 165 -11.61 -7.81 -10.37
N MET A 166 -11.22 -8.14 -9.13
CA MET A 166 -10.23 -7.37 -8.36
C MET A 166 -8.91 -7.14 -9.11
N ARG A 167 -8.48 -8.12 -9.91
CA ARG A 167 -7.29 -8.00 -10.78
C ARG A 167 -7.35 -6.86 -11.79
N VAL A 168 -8.55 -6.35 -12.10
CA VAL A 168 -8.79 -5.19 -12.98
C VAL A 168 -8.98 -3.93 -12.14
N VAL A 169 -9.73 -4.03 -11.04
CA VAL A 169 -10.03 -2.89 -10.17
C VAL A 169 -8.77 -2.32 -9.53
N ILE A 170 -7.88 -3.17 -9.02
CA ILE A 170 -6.67 -2.73 -8.32
C ILE A 170 -5.78 -1.85 -9.21
N PRO A 171 -5.31 -2.29 -10.40
CA PRO A 171 -4.45 -1.46 -11.23
C PRO A 171 -5.16 -0.23 -11.78
N ALA A 172 -6.46 -0.30 -12.08
CA ALA A 172 -7.26 0.84 -12.51
C ALA A 172 -7.35 1.91 -11.40
N TYR A 173 -7.60 1.49 -10.16
CA TYR A 173 -7.62 2.36 -9.00
C TYR A 173 -6.26 3.03 -8.76
N ILE A 174 -5.17 2.26 -8.75
CA ILE A 174 -3.81 2.80 -8.56
C ILE A 174 -3.51 3.87 -9.63
N LEU A 175 -3.81 3.59 -10.90
CA LEU A 175 -3.61 4.54 -11.99
C LEU A 175 -4.46 5.81 -11.81
N SER A 176 -5.70 5.66 -11.36
CA SER A 176 -6.60 6.78 -11.06
C SER A 176 -6.11 7.63 -9.89
N GLU A 177 -5.61 6.99 -8.82
CA GLU A 177 -5.02 7.67 -7.66
C GLU A 177 -3.75 8.45 -8.03
N LEU A 178 -2.86 7.85 -8.85
CA LEU A 178 -1.68 8.53 -9.39
C LEU A 178 -2.09 9.77 -10.18
N LYS A 179 -2.99 9.64 -11.16
CA LYS A 179 -3.47 10.77 -11.98
C LYS A 179 -4.09 11.87 -11.13
N THR A 180 -4.92 11.51 -10.17
CA THR A 180 -5.58 12.47 -9.27
C THR A 180 -4.57 13.17 -8.37
N GLY A 181 -3.63 12.43 -7.79
CA GLY A 181 -2.54 12.99 -7.00
C GLY A 181 -1.68 13.98 -7.77
N PHE A 182 -1.31 13.65 -9.02
CA PHE A 182 -0.58 14.55 -9.89
C PHE A 182 -1.39 15.79 -10.27
N GLN A 183 -2.69 15.65 -10.55
CA GLN A 183 -3.55 16.80 -10.87
C GLN A 183 -3.68 17.77 -9.71
N ILE A 184 -3.98 17.26 -8.50
CA ILE A 184 -4.08 18.09 -7.29
C ILE A 184 -2.72 18.73 -6.99
N GLY A 185 -1.64 17.95 -7.06
CA GLY A 185 -0.27 18.44 -6.85
C GLY A 185 0.12 19.55 -7.81
N ALA A 186 -0.22 19.40 -9.10
CA ALA A 186 0.04 20.42 -10.11
C ALA A 186 -0.73 21.72 -9.84
N VAL A 187 -2.02 21.63 -9.49
CA VAL A 187 -2.83 22.82 -9.13
C VAL A 187 -2.26 23.50 -7.89
N LEU A 188 -1.84 22.74 -6.90
CA LEU A 188 -1.21 23.26 -5.69
C LEU A 188 0.12 23.96 -5.99
N PHE A 189 0.85 23.53 -7.00
CA PHE A 189 2.12 24.12 -7.40
C PHE A 189 1.96 25.50 -8.04
N LEU A 190 0.83 25.79 -8.73
CA LEU A 190 0.63 27.01 -9.51
C LEU A 190 0.86 28.32 -8.73
N PRO A 191 0.28 28.55 -7.52
CA PRO A 191 0.49 29.81 -6.81
C PRO A 191 1.96 30.01 -6.42
N PHE A 192 2.69 28.97 -6.11
CA PHE A 192 4.10 29.03 -5.77
C PHE A 192 4.98 29.27 -7.01
N LEU A 193 4.58 28.79 -8.18
CA LEU A 193 5.24 29.07 -9.44
C LEU A 193 5.14 30.57 -9.80
N VAL A 194 3.99 31.21 -9.51
CA VAL A 194 3.83 32.67 -9.72
C VAL A 194 4.81 33.44 -8.84
N ILE A 195 4.99 33.04 -7.58
CA ILE A 195 5.98 33.68 -6.68
C ILE A 195 7.39 33.54 -7.25
N ASP A 196 7.75 32.36 -7.77
CA ASP A 196 9.06 32.14 -8.39
C ASP A 196 9.26 33.06 -9.59
N LEU A 197 8.26 33.16 -10.46
CA LEU A 197 8.32 34.00 -11.67
C LEU A 197 8.48 35.47 -11.32
N VAL A 198 7.69 35.97 -10.36
CA VAL A 198 7.78 37.36 -9.91
C VAL A 198 9.15 37.65 -9.29
N THR A 199 9.61 36.77 -8.40
CA THR A 199 10.92 36.90 -7.77
C THR A 199 12.05 36.89 -8.81
N ALA A 200 12.00 35.99 -9.78
CA ALA A 200 12.98 35.92 -10.86
C ALA A 200 12.98 37.21 -11.72
N SER A 201 11.81 37.74 -12.06
CA SER A 201 11.69 38.98 -12.83
C SER A 201 12.29 40.15 -12.10
N VAL A 202 12.00 40.31 -10.79
CA VAL A 202 12.51 41.40 -9.95
C VAL A 202 14.04 41.28 -9.81
N THR A 203 14.57 40.11 -9.47
CA THR A 203 16.03 39.93 -9.30
C THR A 203 16.80 40.17 -10.58
N THR A 204 16.28 39.76 -11.72
CA THR A 204 16.89 39.99 -13.03
C THR A 204 16.88 41.50 -13.39
N SER A 205 15.77 42.18 -13.09
CA SER A 205 15.64 43.64 -13.37
C SER A 205 16.62 44.50 -12.57
N ILE A 206 16.99 44.08 -11.36
CA ILE A 206 17.97 44.76 -10.51
C ILE A 206 19.43 44.41 -10.93
N GLY A 207 19.61 43.49 -11.88
CA GLY A 207 20.93 43.05 -12.32
C GLY A 207 21.59 42.01 -11.41
N MET A 208 20.86 41.41 -10.48
CA MET A 208 21.38 40.38 -9.56
C MET A 208 21.43 38.99 -10.25
N LEU A 209 22.17 38.86 -11.34
CA LEU A 209 22.26 37.64 -12.12
C LEU A 209 23.01 36.48 -11.42
N GLN A 210 23.78 36.79 -10.37
CA GLN A 210 24.61 35.79 -9.68
C GLN A 210 23.86 35.07 -8.54
N LEU A 211 22.74 35.61 -8.04
CA LEU A 211 21.95 34.96 -6.99
C LEU A 211 20.81 34.13 -7.58
N PRO A 212 20.74 32.82 -7.26
CA PRO A 212 19.60 32.03 -7.71
C PRO A 212 18.29 32.59 -7.13
N PRO A 213 17.26 32.87 -7.95
CA PRO A 213 15.99 33.44 -7.50
C PRO A 213 15.31 32.62 -6.40
N VAL A 214 15.54 31.31 -6.37
CA VAL A 214 14.99 30.36 -5.39
C VAL A 214 15.40 30.72 -3.96
N VAL A 215 16.59 31.30 -3.75
CA VAL A 215 17.06 31.70 -2.39
C VAL A 215 16.16 32.78 -1.80
N ILE A 216 15.62 33.66 -2.65
CA ILE A 216 14.73 34.73 -2.23
C ILE A 216 13.25 34.26 -2.21
N SER A 217 12.84 33.47 -3.19
CA SER A 217 11.45 33.01 -3.29
C SER A 217 11.06 32.00 -2.21
N THR A 218 11.97 31.14 -1.75
CA THR A 218 11.67 30.12 -0.75
C THR A 218 11.16 30.72 0.58
N PRO A 219 11.81 31.70 1.22
CA PRO A 219 11.27 32.33 2.41
C PRO A 219 9.89 32.96 2.20
N LEU A 220 9.66 33.60 1.04
CA LEU A 220 8.37 34.22 0.71
C LEU A 220 7.26 33.18 0.56
N LYS A 221 7.55 32.04 -0.06
CA LYS A 221 6.61 30.92 -0.19
C LYS A 221 6.23 30.33 1.16
N ILE A 222 7.22 30.11 2.03
CA ILE A 222 6.99 29.59 3.39
C ILE A 222 6.13 30.60 4.20
N LEU A 223 6.47 31.89 4.14
CA LEU A 223 5.70 32.92 4.82
C LEU A 223 4.24 32.93 4.33
N LEU A 224 4.02 32.96 3.01
CA LEU A 224 2.69 32.92 2.43
C LEU A 224 1.93 31.68 2.89
N PHE A 225 2.55 30.50 2.83
CA PHE A 225 1.94 29.23 3.22
C PHE A 225 1.49 29.23 4.69
N VAL A 226 2.30 29.83 5.58
CA VAL A 226 1.95 29.96 7.01
C VAL A 226 0.82 30.96 7.22
N VAL A 227 0.86 32.12 6.55
CA VAL A 227 -0.15 33.18 6.69
C VAL A 227 -1.53 32.71 6.23
N VAL A 228 -1.62 31.89 5.18
CA VAL A 228 -2.91 31.37 4.67
C VAL A 228 -3.36 30.08 5.36
N ASP A 229 -2.69 29.66 6.42
CA ASP A 229 -2.92 28.34 7.06
C ASP A 229 -2.89 27.18 6.05
N GLY A 230 -1.83 27.12 5.28
CA GLY A 230 -1.68 26.22 4.14
C GLY A 230 -1.83 24.74 4.49
N TRP A 231 -1.42 24.32 5.69
CA TRP A 231 -1.61 22.95 6.14
C TRP A 231 -3.10 22.57 6.24
N ASN A 232 -3.92 23.42 6.84
CA ASN A 232 -5.35 23.21 6.97
C ASN A 232 -6.03 23.18 5.59
N LEU A 233 -5.64 24.09 4.69
CA LEU A 233 -6.16 24.11 3.33
C LEU A 233 -5.82 22.85 2.55
N VAL A 234 -4.58 22.38 2.61
CA VAL A 234 -4.14 21.17 1.88
C VAL A 234 -4.81 19.92 2.44
N VAL A 235 -4.75 19.71 3.76
CA VAL A 235 -5.35 18.54 4.43
C VAL A 235 -6.87 18.56 4.26
N GLY A 236 -7.51 19.72 4.47
CA GLY A 236 -8.95 19.85 4.29
C GLY A 236 -9.41 19.63 2.85
N SER A 237 -8.64 20.08 1.85
CA SER A 237 -8.93 19.80 0.43
C SER A 237 -8.79 18.32 0.09
N MET A 238 -7.77 17.67 0.63
CA MET A 238 -7.58 16.22 0.46
C MET A 238 -8.74 15.43 1.06
N LEU A 239 -9.10 15.69 2.30
CA LEU A 239 -10.22 15.00 2.97
C LEU A 239 -11.52 15.20 2.20
N ARG A 240 -11.82 16.41 1.77
CA ARG A 240 -13.00 16.71 0.94
C ARG A 240 -12.99 16.01 -0.41
N SER A 241 -11.82 15.70 -0.98
CA SER A 241 -11.72 14.95 -2.24
C SER A 241 -12.16 13.48 -2.10
N PHE A 242 -12.29 12.99 -0.87
CA PHE A 242 -12.80 11.65 -0.54
C PHE A 242 -14.25 11.68 -0.03
N HIS A 243 -15.03 12.71 -0.38
CA HIS A 243 -16.46 12.82 -0.06
C HIS A 243 -16.79 12.68 1.45
N TYR A 244 -15.96 13.30 2.28
CA TYR A 244 -16.27 13.53 3.69
C TYR A 244 -17.04 14.83 3.89
#